data_33774946f9fd20c620292f1d55273bf7
#
_entry.id   33774946f9fd20c620292f1d55273bf7
#
_cell.length_a   1.000
_cell.length_b   1.000
_cell.length_c   1.000
_cell.angle_alpha   90.00
_cell.angle_beta   90.00
_cell.angle_gamma   90.00
#
_symmetry.space_group_name_H-M   'P 1'
#
loop_
_entity.id
_entity.type
_entity.pdbx_description
1 polymer ?
#
loop_
_entity_poly.entity_id
_entity_poly.type
_entity_poly.pdbx_seq_one_letter_code
_entity_poly.pdbx_strand_id
1 'polypeptide(L)'
;MAKPLDIVREDWNGPKPKVSVVILTLDEEINIADCLRTCSWSDDVHVLDSGSRDRTVEIARAMGAKVYYNPFESFGKQRNWAIENIPCKHDWIFHLDADERFTPELVREFDDELARDPEEAGYYVANQTIFMGSWIKWASSYPTYQMRLFHKHRMRFVDHGHGQREQPGTRVGRLRWPYVHHSFSKGLDDWFYRHNAYSTREAMEILSGQRDGRSMLARLFSPNHVERRRALKRIGSGLPLRPQLRWLYTLILQGGLLDGRAGLLFADLLAVYERMIQIKLRSLRMEGAAAAMVRQVAPAPAPPTPRLAGQTLPKVEAPVHEREPDPPVSTVQVSPPPPSPAGDAVEPPAQEPLVATTPGRTTWSLRQNMVRAVWMLAGRPLFRMTFHNWYGVRATILRFFGATLGKGVKVRPTARVDIPWNLYIGDDVVVGDFAILYALGPITIGPRTVISQYAHLCAGTHDHTSRRFTLQRPPITIGADCWIATDAYVGPGVIVGDRSVLGARSSVFKNMDPDMIYVGNPAKPIRRREITHEGTQ
;
A
#
# COMPACT_ATOMS: atom_id res chain seq x y z
N MET A 1 13.98 16.83 0.68
CA MET A 1 12.52 16.83 0.73
C MET A 1 12.04 18.28 0.67
N ALA A 2 11.03 18.56 -0.16
CA ALA A 2 10.46 19.91 -0.20
C ALA A 2 9.63 20.12 1.09
N LYS A 3 9.84 21.25 1.76
CA LYS A 3 9.09 21.63 2.96
C LYS A 3 7.68 22.07 2.54
N PRO A 4 6.62 21.68 3.27
CA PRO A 4 5.30 22.25 3.08
C PRO A 4 5.32 23.77 3.25
N LEU A 5 4.44 24.48 2.54
CA LEU A 5 4.19 25.90 2.80
C LEU A 5 3.57 26.08 4.19
N ASP A 6 3.75 27.25 4.74
CA ASP A 6 3.05 27.62 5.97
C ASP A 6 1.54 27.70 5.71
N ILE A 7 0.74 27.45 6.74
CA ILE A 7 -0.72 27.58 6.69
C ILE A 7 -1.17 28.84 7.43
N VAL A 8 -2.32 29.37 7.05
CA VAL A 8 -2.96 30.48 7.76
C VAL A 8 -3.21 30.08 9.22
N ARG A 9 -2.94 30.98 10.17
CA ARG A 9 -3.15 30.76 11.60
C ARG A 9 -4.39 31.53 12.08
N GLU A 10 -4.90 31.19 13.27
CA GLU A 10 -6.05 31.85 13.89
C GLU A 10 -5.85 33.34 14.09
N ASP A 11 -4.62 33.78 14.37
CA ASP A 11 -4.21 35.17 14.60
C ASP A 11 -3.89 35.91 13.29
N TRP A 12 -4.56 35.56 12.19
CA TRP A 12 -4.33 36.17 10.89
C TRP A 12 -4.57 37.68 10.92
N ASN A 13 -3.53 38.44 10.61
CA ASN A 13 -3.54 39.91 10.57
C ASN A 13 -3.30 40.49 9.15
N GLY A 14 -3.28 39.61 8.13
CA GLY A 14 -3.14 40.01 6.73
C GLY A 14 -4.45 40.47 6.10
N PRO A 15 -4.50 40.62 4.76
CA PRO A 15 -5.68 41.05 4.03
C PRO A 15 -6.88 40.13 4.26
N LYS A 16 -8.09 40.69 4.19
CA LYS A 16 -9.37 39.99 4.30
C LYS A 16 -10.17 40.16 3.00
N PRO A 17 -9.80 39.43 1.95
CA PRO A 17 -10.48 39.50 0.66
C PRO A 17 -11.96 39.15 0.78
N LYS A 18 -12.82 39.75 -0.06
CA LYS A 18 -14.27 39.51 -0.09
C LYS A 18 -14.61 38.18 -0.72
N VAL A 19 -14.30 37.09 -0.01
CA VAL A 19 -14.54 35.71 -0.44
C VAL A 19 -15.27 34.98 0.68
N SER A 20 -16.41 34.37 0.36
CA SER A 20 -17.10 33.43 1.23
C SER A 20 -16.43 32.03 1.09
N VAL A 21 -16.21 31.36 2.21
CA VAL A 21 -15.65 29.99 2.21
C VAL A 21 -16.76 29.00 2.50
N VAL A 22 -16.90 27.98 1.63
CA VAL A 22 -17.79 26.85 1.85
C VAL A 22 -16.95 25.59 2.00
N ILE A 23 -16.93 25.02 3.21
CA ILE A 23 -16.21 23.79 3.51
C ILE A 23 -17.13 22.61 3.25
N LEU A 24 -16.70 21.70 2.35
CA LEU A 24 -17.41 20.47 2.04
C LEU A 24 -16.89 19.35 2.95
N THR A 25 -17.82 18.62 3.60
CA THR A 25 -17.43 17.62 4.61
C THR A 25 -18.30 16.39 4.63
N LEU A 26 -17.66 15.24 5.00
CA LEU A 26 -18.29 13.96 5.32
C LEU A 26 -17.33 13.15 6.19
N ASP A 27 -17.70 12.94 7.48
CA ASP A 27 -16.90 12.18 8.45
C ASP A 27 -15.45 12.73 8.57
N GLU A 28 -15.31 14.04 8.91
CA GLU A 28 -14.05 14.76 8.93
C GLU A 28 -13.70 15.33 10.33
N GLU A 29 -14.12 14.66 11.42
CA GLU A 29 -13.89 15.13 12.80
C GLU A 29 -12.42 15.41 13.12
N ILE A 30 -11.49 14.68 12.49
CA ILE A 30 -10.05 14.85 12.66
C ILE A 30 -9.49 16.07 11.91
N ASN A 31 -10.21 16.59 10.95
CA ASN A 31 -9.73 17.64 10.04
C ASN A 31 -10.46 18.98 10.19
N ILE A 32 -11.77 18.93 10.53
CA ILE A 32 -12.65 20.11 10.42
C ILE A 32 -12.19 21.27 11.28
N ALA A 33 -11.69 21.01 12.50
CA ALA A 33 -11.21 22.05 13.39
C ALA A 33 -10.03 22.82 12.80
N ASP A 34 -9.01 22.10 12.32
CA ASP A 34 -7.82 22.71 11.71
C ASP A 34 -8.15 23.40 10.39
N CYS A 35 -9.12 22.87 9.62
CA CYS A 35 -9.62 23.51 8.42
C CYS A 35 -10.22 24.89 8.73
N LEU A 36 -11.14 24.93 9.69
CA LEU A 36 -11.81 26.18 10.13
C LEU A 36 -10.81 27.23 10.65
N ARG A 37 -9.77 26.81 11.41
CA ARG A 37 -8.72 27.73 11.88
C ARG A 37 -8.02 28.46 10.73
N THR A 38 -7.79 27.77 9.60
CA THR A 38 -7.15 28.39 8.43
C THR A 38 -8.07 29.32 7.65
N CYS A 39 -9.37 29.40 8.00
CA CYS A 39 -10.35 30.32 7.41
C CYS A 39 -10.48 31.65 8.17
N SER A 40 -9.65 31.95 9.18
CA SER A 40 -9.68 33.15 10.03
C SER A 40 -9.57 34.47 9.27
N TRP A 41 -9.15 34.45 8.03
CA TRP A 41 -9.06 35.59 7.14
C TRP A 41 -10.41 35.97 6.52
N SER A 42 -11.36 35.04 6.42
CA SER A 42 -12.70 35.31 5.85
C SER A 42 -13.70 35.59 6.96
N ASP A 43 -14.57 36.57 6.71
CA ASP A 43 -15.67 36.95 7.60
C ASP A 43 -16.99 36.20 7.28
N ASP A 44 -16.94 35.23 6.35
CA ASP A 44 -18.11 34.46 5.94
C ASP A 44 -17.72 33.01 5.61
N VAL A 45 -17.84 32.17 6.64
CA VAL A 45 -17.44 30.72 6.57
C VAL A 45 -18.65 29.85 6.84
N HIS A 46 -18.89 28.93 5.92
CA HIS A 46 -19.97 27.95 5.95
C HIS A 46 -19.44 26.53 5.87
N VAL A 47 -20.17 25.58 6.43
CA VAL A 47 -19.89 24.16 6.33
C VAL A 47 -21.08 23.47 5.66
N LEU A 48 -20.83 22.74 4.57
CA LEU A 48 -21.82 21.92 3.91
C LEU A 48 -21.54 20.45 4.20
N ASP A 49 -22.34 19.88 5.08
CA ASP A 49 -22.22 18.49 5.51
C ASP A 49 -23.05 17.55 4.63
N SER A 50 -22.45 16.42 4.24
CA SER A 50 -23.08 15.40 3.39
C SER A 50 -23.70 14.23 4.18
N GLY A 51 -23.82 14.37 5.52
CA GLY A 51 -24.39 13.37 6.42
C GLY A 51 -23.34 12.67 7.28
N SER A 52 -22.43 13.43 7.87
CA SER A 52 -21.42 12.94 8.80
C SER A 52 -22.05 12.21 10.00
N ARG A 53 -21.42 11.11 10.41
CA ARG A 53 -21.84 10.25 11.53
C ARG A 53 -20.92 10.39 12.74
N ASP A 54 -19.78 11.03 12.55
CA ASP A 54 -18.80 11.35 13.58
C ASP A 54 -19.10 12.75 14.19
N ARG A 55 -18.16 13.30 14.94
CA ARG A 55 -18.32 14.60 15.60
C ARG A 55 -18.08 15.81 14.70
N THR A 56 -17.98 15.64 13.38
CA THR A 56 -17.70 16.73 12.43
C THR A 56 -18.62 17.93 12.60
N VAL A 57 -19.94 17.70 12.61
CA VAL A 57 -20.95 18.76 12.72
C VAL A 57 -20.93 19.42 14.10
N GLU A 58 -20.74 18.64 15.17
CA GLU A 58 -20.62 19.13 16.54
C GLU A 58 -19.45 20.11 16.66
N ILE A 59 -18.25 19.68 16.18
CA ILE A 59 -17.03 20.49 16.21
C ILE A 59 -17.20 21.78 15.39
N ALA A 60 -17.75 21.67 14.17
CA ALA A 60 -17.95 22.82 13.30
C ALA A 60 -18.85 23.88 13.96
N ARG A 61 -19.96 23.47 14.58
CA ARG A 61 -20.87 24.37 15.30
C ARG A 61 -20.23 24.98 16.55
N ALA A 62 -19.47 24.19 17.30
CA ALA A 62 -18.75 24.67 18.49
C ALA A 62 -17.72 25.77 18.13
N MET A 63 -17.16 25.73 16.93
CA MET A 63 -16.25 26.73 16.39
C MET A 63 -16.97 27.94 15.71
N GLY A 64 -18.30 28.01 15.80
CA GLY A 64 -19.09 29.11 15.29
C GLY A 64 -19.43 29.05 13.80
N ALA A 65 -19.15 27.96 13.10
CA ALA A 65 -19.48 27.81 11.69
C ALA A 65 -20.98 27.56 11.48
N LYS A 66 -21.54 28.17 10.41
CA LYS A 66 -22.91 27.92 9.96
C LYS A 66 -22.93 26.60 9.18
N VAL A 67 -23.63 25.57 9.70
CA VAL A 67 -23.66 24.24 9.11
C VAL A 67 -24.96 23.99 8.34
N TYR A 68 -24.83 23.59 7.09
CA TYR A 68 -25.91 23.21 6.18
C TYR A 68 -25.82 21.71 5.89
N TYR A 69 -26.93 21.10 5.50
CA TYR A 69 -27.00 19.70 5.15
C TYR A 69 -27.49 19.52 3.71
N ASN A 70 -26.76 18.73 2.93
CA ASN A 70 -27.24 18.21 1.64
C ASN A 70 -26.65 16.83 1.37
N PRO A 71 -27.49 15.80 1.13
CA PRO A 71 -26.97 14.46 0.84
C PRO A 71 -26.15 14.47 -0.43
N PHE A 72 -25.02 13.75 -0.41
CA PHE A 72 -24.11 13.70 -1.55
C PHE A 72 -24.67 12.84 -2.69
N GLU A 73 -24.91 13.46 -3.85
CA GLU A 73 -25.24 12.73 -5.08
C GLU A 73 -24.06 12.70 -6.06
N SER A 74 -23.50 13.86 -6.35
CA SER A 74 -22.30 14.04 -7.18
C SER A 74 -21.56 15.30 -6.80
N PHE A 75 -20.30 15.41 -7.21
CA PHE A 75 -19.50 16.61 -6.92
C PHE A 75 -20.06 17.88 -7.56
N GLY A 76 -20.54 17.79 -8.81
CA GLY A 76 -21.11 18.95 -9.51
C GLY A 76 -22.42 19.41 -8.86
N LYS A 77 -23.31 18.47 -8.53
CA LYS A 77 -24.57 18.77 -7.85
C LYS A 77 -24.33 19.39 -6.48
N GLN A 78 -23.40 18.83 -5.69
CA GLN A 78 -23.10 19.35 -4.34
C GLN A 78 -22.60 20.80 -4.40
N ARG A 79 -21.73 21.11 -5.38
CA ARG A 79 -21.21 22.48 -5.53
C ARG A 79 -22.28 23.46 -6.03
N ASN A 80 -23.13 23.05 -6.98
CA ASN A 80 -24.24 23.89 -7.45
C ASN A 80 -25.27 24.12 -6.34
N TRP A 81 -25.58 23.06 -5.56
CA TRP A 81 -26.47 23.21 -4.42
C TRP A 81 -25.95 24.22 -3.40
N ALA A 82 -24.64 24.20 -3.13
CA ALA A 82 -24.01 25.17 -2.25
C ALA A 82 -24.15 26.62 -2.78
N ILE A 83 -23.93 26.82 -4.08
CA ILE A 83 -24.10 28.13 -4.73
C ILE A 83 -25.54 28.67 -4.60
N GLU A 84 -26.52 27.76 -4.72
CA GLU A 84 -27.96 28.12 -4.80
C GLU A 84 -28.60 28.30 -3.43
N ASN A 85 -28.16 27.56 -2.41
CA ASN A 85 -28.86 27.43 -1.14
C ASN A 85 -28.10 28.04 0.05
N ILE A 86 -26.79 28.26 -0.03
CA ILE A 86 -26.02 28.88 1.05
C ILE A 86 -26.02 30.40 0.85
N PRO A 87 -26.51 31.18 1.83
CA PRO A 87 -26.56 32.65 1.72
C PRO A 87 -25.16 33.24 1.92
N CYS A 88 -24.27 33.05 0.96
CA CYS A 88 -22.91 33.58 0.95
C CYS A 88 -22.96 35.12 0.88
N LYS A 89 -22.26 35.79 1.80
CA LYS A 89 -22.15 37.23 1.90
C LYS A 89 -21.49 37.88 0.67
N HIS A 90 -20.47 37.18 0.13
CA HIS A 90 -19.68 37.68 -0.99
C HIS A 90 -20.06 37.01 -2.31
N ASP A 91 -19.75 37.67 -3.42
CA ASP A 91 -20.00 37.12 -4.75
C ASP A 91 -18.95 36.07 -5.17
N TRP A 92 -17.76 36.17 -4.63
CA TRP A 92 -16.71 35.18 -4.79
C TRP A 92 -16.80 34.13 -3.69
N ILE A 93 -16.75 32.84 -4.09
CA ILE A 93 -16.85 31.71 -3.21
C ILE A 93 -15.63 30.83 -3.41
N PHE A 94 -15.03 30.37 -2.32
CA PHE A 94 -14.02 29.31 -2.34
C PHE A 94 -14.60 28.02 -1.75
N HIS A 95 -14.64 26.96 -2.54
CA HIS A 95 -14.97 25.63 -2.03
C HIS A 95 -13.72 24.93 -1.54
N LEU A 96 -13.65 24.67 -0.25
CA LEU A 96 -12.56 23.98 0.45
C LEU A 96 -13.04 22.61 0.90
N ASP A 97 -12.25 21.56 0.72
CA ASP A 97 -12.52 20.27 1.33
C ASP A 97 -11.96 20.27 2.77
N ALA A 98 -12.59 19.56 3.71
CA ALA A 98 -12.24 19.65 5.13
C ALA A 98 -10.79 19.21 5.47
N ASP A 99 -10.15 18.45 4.60
CA ASP A 99 -8.75 18.03 4.69
C ASP A 99 -7.76 19.00 3.99
N GLU A 100 -8.24 20.19 3.57
CA GLU A 100 -7.44 21.23 2.92
C GLU A 100 -7.21 22.44 3.85
N ARG A 101 -6.14 23.19 3.60
CA ARG A 101 -5.72 24.36 4.41
C ARG A 101 -5.28 25.50 3.50
N PHE A 102 -5.67 26.73 3.82
CA PHE A 102 -5.20 27.92 3.14
C PHE A 102 -3.73 28.22 3.46
N THR A 103 -3.01 28.73 2.45
CA THR A 103 -1.68 29.32 2.64
C THR A 103 -1.78 30.86 2.71
N PRO A 104 -0.91 31.53 3.48
CA PRO A 104 -0.86 33.00 3.53
C PRO A 104 -0.70 33.65 2.15
N GLU A 105 0.10 33.04 1.29
CA GLU A 105 0.38 33.52 -0.05
C GLU A 105 -0.87 33.46 -0.95
N LEU A 106 -1.66 32.38 -0.83
CA LEU A 106 -2.89 32.22 -1.60
C LEU A 106 -3.95 33.26 -1.18
N VAL A 107 -4.06 33.53 0.12
CA VAL A 107 -5.01 34.57 0.62
C VAL A 107 -4.63 35.98 0.14
N ARG A 108 -3.33 36.31 0.12
CA ARG A 108 -2.86 37.58 -0.43
C ARG A 108 -3.13 37.68 -1.93
N GLU A 109 -2.95 36.59 -2.67
CA GLU A 109 -3.24 36.53 -4.10
C GLU A 109 -4.74 36.75 -4.38
N PHE A 110 -5.65 36.27 -3.50
CA PHE A 110 -7.09 36.60 -3.63
C PHE A 110 -7.33 38.10 -3.55
N ASP A 111 -6.70 38.77 -2.60
CA ASP A 111 -6.85 40.21 -2.41
C ASP A 111 -6.36 40.99 -3.64
N ASP A 112 -5.17 40.65 -4.12
CA ASP A 112 -4.55 41.27 -5.30
C ASP A 112 -5.36 41.02 -6.59
N GLU A 113 -5.87 39.79 -6.78
CA GLU A 113 -6.58 39.43 -8.01
C GLU A 113 -7.99 39.99 -8.05
N LEU A 114 -8.72 39.92 -6.94
CA LEU A 114 -10.10 40.40 -6.87
C LEU A 114 -10.19 41.93 -6.84
N ALA A 115 -9.14 42.64 -6.41
CA ALA A 115 -9.05 44.09 -6.50
C ALA A 115 -9.07 44.62 -7.96
N ARG A 116 -8.80 43.77 -8.94
CA ARG A 116 -8.78 44.09 -10.36
C ARG A 116 -10.15 43.96 -11.06
N ASP A 117 -11.19 43.58 -10.30
CA ASP A 117 -12.53 43.25 -10.82
C ASP A 117 -12.51 42.33 -12.03
N PRO A 118 -12.03 41.06 -11.86
CA PRO A 118 -11.77 40.17 -12.96
C PRO A 118 -13.05 39.74 -13.68
N GLU A 119 -12.96 39.59 -15.01
CA GLU A 119 -14.07 39.09 -15.84
C GLU A 119 -14.20 37.57 -15.79
N GLU A 120 -13.21 36.86 -15.24
CA GLU A 120 -13.21 35.42 -15.07
C GLU A 120 -14.38 34.96 -14.20
N ALA A 121 -14.96 33.81 -14.55
CA ALA A 121 -15.99 33.17 -13.73
C ALA A 121 -15.38 32.36 -12.58
N GLY A 122 -14.09 32.07 -12.63
CA GLY A 122 -13.40 31.34 -11.57
C GLY A 122 -11.94 31.06 -11.87
N TYR A 123 -11.25 30.55 -10.87
CA TYR A 123 -9.82 30.28 -10.89
C TYR A 123 -9.50 28.85 -10.49
N TYR A 124 -8.65 28.22 -11.27
CA TYR A 124 -8.01 26.99 -10.89
C TYR A 124 -6.89 27.26 -9.87
N VAL A 125 -6.88 26.47 -8.80
CA VAL A 125 -5.88 26.54 -7.75
C VAL A 125 -5.16 25.20 -7.65
N ALA A 126 -3.83 25.22 -7.55
CA ALA A 126 -3.04 24.01 -7.38
C ALA A 126 -3.11 23.53 -5.92
N ASN A 127 -2.97 22.20 -5.71
CA ASN A 127 -2.84 21.65 -4.37
C ASN A 127 -1.41 21.20 -4.08
N GLN A 128 -1.02 21.32 -2.82
CA GLN A 128 0.22 20.81 -2.26
C GLN A 128 -0.09 19.57 -1.42
N THR A 129 0.04 18.38 -2.02
CA THR A 129 -0.32 17.13 -1.35
C THR A 129 0.70 16.75 -0.28
N ILE A 130 0.23 16.60 0.96
CA ILE A 130 1.05 16.16 2.10
C ILE A 130 0.84 14.67 2.33
N PHE A 131 1.96 13.95 2.40
CA PHE A 131 1.99 12.53 2.71
C PHE A 131 3.12 12.23 3.69
N MET A 132 2.81 11.55 4.81
CA MET A 132 3.77 11.26 5.88
C MET A 132 4.54 12.51 6.37
N GLY A 133 3.83 13.63 6.53
CA GLY A 133 4.41 14.89 6.98
C GLY A 133 5.30 15.62 5.96
N SER A 134 5.39 15.13 4.73
CA SER A 134 6.22 15.69 3.67
C SER A 134 5.39 16.10 2.46
N TRP A 135 5.79 17.19 1.79
CA TRP A 135 5.22 17.53 0.50
C TRP A 135 5.76 16.58 -0.58
N ILE A 136 4.88 15.79 -1.17
CA ILE A 136 5.20 14.94 -2.33
C ILE A 136 5.00 15.72 -3.63
N LYS A 137 5.96 16.58 -3.97
CA LYS A 137 5.88 17.49 -5.12
C LYS A 137 5.87 16.74 -6.44
N TRP A 138 6.79 15.81 -6.59
CA TRP A 138 7.07 15.13 -7.84
C TRP A 138 6.17 13.91 -8.05
N ALA A 139 6.05 13.06 -7.05
CA ALA A 139 5.23 11.85 -7.12
C ALA A 139 3.74 12.15 -7.27
N SER A 140 3.23 13.27 -6.73
CA SER A 140 1.84 13.70 -6.89
C SER A 140 1.57 14.46 -8.20
N SER A 141 2.59 14.64 -9.07
CA SER A 141 2.45 15.40 -10.33
C SER A 141 2.09 16.87 -10.13
N TYR A 142 2.64 17.50 -9.10
CA TYR A 142 2.41 18.94 -8.90
C TYR A 142 2.92 19.77 -10.10
N PRO A 143 2.16 20.81 -10.55
CA PRO A 143 0.91 21.29 -10.01
C PRO A 143 -0.33 20.55 -10.54
N THR A 144 -1.20 20.08 -9.63
CA THR A 144 -2.51 19.54 -9.98
C THR A 144 -3.56 20.59 -9.63
N TYR A 145 -4.26 21.07 -10.64
CA TYR A 145 -5.20 22.16 -10.53
C TYR A 145 -6.64 21.70 -10.34
N GLN A 146 -7.37 22.39 -9.45
CA GLN A 146 -8.80 22.20 -9.25
C GLN A 146 -9.51 23.57 -9.27
N MET A 147 -10.77 23.60 -9.78
CA MET A 147 -11.60 24.80 -9.72
C MET A 147 -12.06 25.01 -8.27
N ARG A 148 -11.52 26.03 -7.60
CA ARG A 148 -11.75 26.28 -6.18
C ARG A 148 -12.33 27.65 -5.87
N LEU A 149 -11.82 28.72 -6.49
CA LEU A 149 -12.32 30.07 -6.35
C LEU A 149 -13.20 30.41 -7.55
N PHE A 150 -14.44 30.86 -7.34
CA PHE A 150 -15.36 31.18 -8.44
C PHE A 150 -16.44 32.19 -8.03
N HIS A 151 -16.98 32.87 -9.01
CA HIS A 151 -18.05 33.86 -8.84
C HIS A 151 -19.43 33.19 -8.88
N LYS A 152 -20.26 33.35 -7.82
CA LYS A 152 -21.52 32.61 -7.63
C LYS A 152 -22.55 32.78 -8.75
N HIS A 153 -22.54 33.92 -9.47
CA HIS A 153 -23.47 34.19 -10.56
C HIS A 153 -22.93 33.81 -11.95
N ARG A 154 -21.60 33.65 -12.10
CA ARG A 154 -20.94 33.35 -13.39
C ARG A 154 -20.56 31.89 -13.53
N MET A 155 -20.45 31.11 -12.42
CA MET A 155 -20.00 29.73 -12.42
C MET A 155 -21.14 28.74 -12.22
N ARG A 156 -21.12 27.66 -13.01
CA ARG A 156 -21.90 26.44 -12.77
C ARG A 156 -21.04 25.22 -13.08
N PHE A 157 -21.31 24.15 -12.36
CA PHE A 157 -20.58 22.90 -12.50
C PHE A 157 -21.41 21.85 -13.23
N VAL A 158 -20.75 21.04 -14.04
CA VAL A 158 -21.32 19.85 -14.68
C VAL A 158 -20.53 18.63 -14.25
N ASP A 159 -21.21 17.50 -14.04
CA ASP A 159 -20.53 16.23 -13.73
C ASP A 159 -19.71 15.77 -14.92
N HIS A 160 -18.47 15.32 -14.66
CA HIS A 160 -17.57 14.82 -15.66
C HIS A 160 -16.74 13.62 -15.13
N GLY A 161 -17.07 12.43 -15.61
CA GLY A 161 -16.47 11.21 -15.11
C GLY A 161 -16.77 10.99 -13.64
N HIS A 162 -15.73 10.90 -12.81
CA HIS A 162 -15.87 10.78 -11.35
C HIS A 162 -15.73 12.11 -10.60
N GLY A 163 -15.72 13.23 -11.31
CA GLY A 163 -15.56 14.56 -10.73
C GLY A 163 -16.49 15.57 -11.39
N GLN A 164 -16.12 16.84 -11.31
CA GLN A 164 -16.86 17.93 -11.93
C GLN A 164 -15.96 18.77 -12.82
N ARG A 165 -16.58 19.56 -13.71
CA ARG A 165 -15.96 20.64 -14.47
C ARG A 165 -16.87 21.84 -14.51
N GLU A 166 -16.29 22.99 -14.85
CA GLU A 166 -17.02 24.19 -15.24
C GLU A 166 -17.86 23.93 -16.50
N GLN A 167 -18.94 24.66 -16.64
CA GLN A 167 -19.78 24.63 -17.83
C GLN A 167 -18.94 25.03 -19.07
N PRO A 168 -19.10 24.34 -20.22
CA PRO A 168 -18.34 24.67 -21.43
C PRO A 168 -18.49 26.13 -21.85
N GLY A 169 -17.39 26.75 -22.27
CA GLY A 169 -17.36 28.16 -22.68
C GLY A 169 -17.14 29.16 -21.55
N THR A 170 -17.04 28.71 -20.29
CA THR A 170 -16.77 29.58 -19.15
C THR A 170 -15.32 30.09 -19.17
N ARG A 171 -15.15 31.42 -19.08
CA ARG A 171 -13.81 32.04 -18.96
C ARG A 171 -13.25 31.81 -17.57
N VAL A 172 -12.06 31.21 -17.47
CA VAL A 172 -11.43 30.84 -16.20
C VAL A 172 -9.95 31.17 -16.17
N GLY A 173 -9.46 31.60 -14.99
CA GLY A 173 -8.06 31.89 -14.74
C GLY A 173 -7.34 30.80 -13.96
N ARG A 174 -6.09 31.08 -13.56
CA ARG A 174 -5.29 30.23 -12.66
C ARG A 174 -4.57 31.09 -11.66
N LEU A 175 -4.62 30.67 -10.39
CA LEU A 175 -3.81 31.27 -9.34
C LEU A 175 -2.46 30.59 -9.26
N ARG A 176 -1.48 31.35 -8.79
CA ARG A 176 -0.08 30.91 -8.67
C ARG A 176 0.16 30.09 -7.42
N TRP A 177 -0.41 30.52 -6.28
CA TRP A 177 -0.14 29.93 -5.00
C TRP A 177 -1.11 28.78 -4.68
N PRO A 178 -0.61 27.67 -4.13
CA PRO A 178 -1.43 26.51 -3.82
C PRO A 178 -2.07 26.60 -2.44
N TYR A 179 -3.09 25.78 -2.22
CA TYR A 179 -3.52 25.34 -0.89
C TYR A 179 -2.82 24.05 -0.49
N VAL A 180 -2.78 23.75 0.82
CA VAL A 180 -2.21 22.50 1.36
C VAL A 180 -3.32 21.48 1.50
N HIS A 181 -3.05 20.23 1.07
CA HIS A 181 -4.01 19.13 1.07
C HIS A 181 -3.48 17.93 1.87
N HIS A 182 -4.12 17.62 2.98
CA HIS A 182 -3.81 16.51 3.88
C HIS A 182 -4.60 15.25 3.50
N SER A 183 -4.52 14.84 2.24
CA SER A 183 -5.32 13.73 1.66
C SER A 183 -5.13 12.37 2.34
N PHE A 184 -4.17 12.23 3.23
CA PHE A 184 -3.88 11.03 4.01
C PHE A 184 -4.09 11.21 5.52
N SER A 185 -4.80 12.25 5.93
CA SER A 185 -5.08 12.54 7.34
C SER A 185 -5.82 11.40 8.06
N LYS A 186 -6.69 10.69 7.36
CA LYS A 186 -7.43 9.50 7.85
C LYS A 186 -6.62 8.19 7.80
N GLY A 187 -5.34 8.26 7.43
CA GLY A 187 -4.46 7.10 7.36
C GLY A 187 -4.56 6.27 6.08
N LEU A 188 -3.79 5.18 6.05
CA LEU A 188 -3.73 4.30 4.88
C LEU A 188 -4.97 3.41 4.73
N ASP A 189 -5.64 3.05 5.84
CA ASP A 189 -6.83 2.19 5.82
C ASP A 189 -7.97 2.86 5.04
N ASP A 190 -8.20 4.16 5.27
CA ASP A 190 -9.16 4.94 4.51
C ASP A 190 -8.75 5.06 3.03
N TRP A 191 -7.47 5.23 2.76
CA TRP A 191 -6.97 5.22 1.39
C TRP A 191 -7.29 3.90 0.68
N PHE A 192 -7.00 2.76 1.31
CA PHE A 192 -7.32 1.43 0.76
C PHE A 192 -8.82 1.24 0.56
N TYR A 193 -9.63 1.63 1.53
CA TYR A 193 -11.08 1.55 1.44
C TYR A 193 -11.63 2.31 0.23
N ARG A 194 -11.26 3.59 0.08
CA ARG A 194 -11.67 4.42 -1.07
C ARG A 194 -11.17 3.87 -2.40
N HIS A 195 -9.90 3.49 -2.47
CA HIS A 195 -9.28 2.99 -3.70
C HIS A 195 -9.79 1.60 -4.08
N ASN A 196 -10.29 0.81 -3.12
CA ASN A 196 -11.02 -0.41 -3.44
C ASN A 196 -12.28 -0.10 -4.27
N ALA A 197 -13.09 0.87 -3.87
CA ALA A 197 -14.26 1.30 -4.63
C ALA A 197 -13.89 1.92 -6.00
N TYR A 198 -12.89 2.81 -6.02
CA TYR A 198 -12.43 3.47 -7.25
C TYR A 198 -11.89 2.47 -8.28
N SER A 199 -11.10 1.49 -7.86
CA SER A 199 -10.56 0.45 -8.75
C SER A 199 -11.65 -0.42 -9.39
N THR A 200 -12.78 -0.64 -8.69
CA THR A 200 -13.95 -1.34 -9.24
C THR A 200 -14.61 -0.51 -10.34
N ARG A 201 -14.88 0.76 -10.07
CA ARG A 201 -15.49 1.68 -11.05
C ARG A 201 -14.61 1.81 -12.29
N GLU A 202 -13.29 1.97 -12.12
CA GLU A 202 -12.35 2.07 -13.22
C GLU A 202 -12.29 0.79 -14.05
N ALA A 203 -12.31 -0.39 -13.42
CA ALA A 203 -12.36 -1.66 -14.13
C ALA A 203 -13.64 -1.80 -14.97
N MET A 204 -14.79 -1.37 -14.44
CA MET A 204 -16.07 -1.35 -15.16
C MET A 204 -16.05 -0.36 -16.33
N GLU A 205 -15.48 0.84 -16.15
CA GLU A 205 -15.34 1.85 -17.21
C GLU A 205 -14.46 1.35 -18.37
N ILE A 206 -13.35 0.68 -18.04
CA ILE A 206 -12.49 0.06 -19.06
C ILE A 206 -13.26 -0.99 -19.87
N LEU A 207 -14.08 -1.81 -19.21
CA LEU A 207 -14.88 -2.84 -19.89
C LEU A 207 -16.01 -2.24 -20.75
N SER A 208 -16.75 -1.28 -20.24
CA SER A 208 -17.83 -0.62 -20.98
C SER A 208 -17.31 0.13 -22.20
N GLY A 209 -16.17 0.78 -22.06
CA GLY A 209 -15.53 1.51 -23.14
C GLY A 209 -14.99 0.64 -24.28
N GLN A 210 -14.85 -0.69 -24.10
CA GLN A 210 -14.46 -1.62 -25.16
C GLN A 210 -15.58 -1.83 -26.21
N ARG A 211 -16.82 -1.46 -25.91
CA ARG A 211 -17.98 -1.60 -26.79
C ARG A 211 -18.16 -0.50 -27.83
N ASP A 212 -17.36 0.58 -27.75
CA ASP A 212 -17.45 1.69 -28.67
C ASP A 212 -16.63 1.38 -29.93
N GLY A 213 -17.31 1.14 -31.05
CA GLY A 213 -16.79 0.60 -32.31
C GLY A 213 -15.80 1.49 -33.10
N ARG A 214 -15.37 2.63 -32.55
CA ARG A 214 -14.37 3.48 -33.21
C ARG A 214 -12.96 2.89 -33.07
N SER A 215 -12.22 2.87 -34.19
CA SER A 215 -10.83 2.42 -34.24
C SER A 215 -9.96 3.12 -33.20
N MET A 216 -9.22 2.32 -32.41
CA MET A 216 -8.31 2.80 -31.37
C MET A 216 -7.20 3.70 -31.93
N LEU A 217 -6.72 3.38 -33.14
CA LEU A 217 -5.73 4.18 -33.88
C LEU A 217 -6.27 5.57 -34.24
N ALA A 218 -7.52 5.67 -34.69
CA ALA A 218 -8.14 6.95 -35.02
C ALA A 218 -8.23 7.90 -33.80
N ARG A 219 -8.36 7.36 -32.60
CA ARG A 219 -8.38 8.14 -31.34
C ARG A 219 -7.00 8.61 -30.89
N LEU A 220 -5.95 7.82 -31.17
CA LEU A 220 -4.57 8.23 -30.86
C LEU A 220 -4.15 9.46 -31.68
N PHE A 221 -4.65 9.58 -32.89
CA PHE A 221 -4.37 10.70 -33.79
C PHE A 221 -5.49 11.76 -33.83
N SER A 222 -6.47 11.67 -32.93
CA SER A 222 -7.52 12.67 -32.79
C SER A 222 -6.91 14.05 -32.48
N PRO A 223 -7.38 15.14 -33.08
CA PRO A 223 -7.00 16.50 -32.70
C PRO A 223 -7.43 16.81 -31.24
N ASN A 224 -8.40 16.08 -30.70
CA ASN A 224 -8.87 16.25 -29.34
C ASN A 224 -7.91 15.62 -28.34
N HIS A 225 -7.23 16.45 -27.57
CA HIS A 225 -6.29 16.04 -26.51
C HIS A 225 -6.90 15.05 -25.50
N VAL A 226 -8.19 15.19 -25.18
CA VAL A 226 -8.90 14.30 -24.24
C VAL A 226 -9.08 12.89 -24.83
N GLU A 227 -9.41 12.78 -26.11
CA GLU A 227 -9.53 11.49 -26.80
C GLU A 227 -8.19 10.78 -26.90
N ARG A 228 -7.12 11.49 -27.23
CA ARG A 228 -5.76 10.93 -27.24
C ARG A 228 -5.34 10.39 -25.87
N ARG A 229 -5.59 11.17 -24.82
CA ARG A 229 -5.27 10.75 -23.43
C ARG A 229 -6.06 9.51 -23.01
N ARG A 230 -7.33 9.43 -23.39
CA ARG A 230 -8.19 8.25 -23.18
C ARG A 230 -7.69 7.03 -23.97
N ALA A 231 -7.27 7.20 -25.22
CA ALA A 231 -6.69 6.13 -26.01
C ALA A 231 -5.39 5.60 -25.43
N LEU A 232 -4.48 6.49 -25.00
CA LEU A 232 -3.24 6.12 -24.31
C LEU A 232 -3.51 5.39 -22.97
N LYS A 233 -4.49 5.86 -22.19
CA LYS A 233 -4.93 5.18 -20.96
C LYS A 233 -5.43 3.76 -21.23
N ARG A 234 -6.16 3.57 -22.35
CA ARG A 234 -6.64 2.24 -22.79
C ARG A 234 -5.51 1.31 -23.22
N ILE A 235 -4.54 1.79 -24.00
CA ILE A 235 -3.35 1.00 -24.35
C ILE A 235 -2.63 0.58 -23.09
N GLY A 236 -2.38 1.53 -22.18
CA GLY A 236 -1.79 1.27 -20.87
C GLY A 236 -2.54 0.22 -20.06
N SER A 237 -3.89 0.18 -20.13
CA SER A 237 -4.69 -0.78 -19.36
C SER A 237 -4.51 -2.23 -19.79
N GLY A 238 -4.05 -2.48 -21.03
CA GLY A 238 -3.74 -3.81 -21.57
C GLY A 238 -2.32 -4.30 -21.31
N LEU A 239 -1.42 -3.44 -20.82
CA LEU A 239 -0.02 -3.80 -20.63
C LEU A 239 0.17 -4.79 -19.47
N PRO A 240 0.95 -5.88 -19.67
CA PRO A 240 1.12 -6.93 -18.67
C PRO A 240 1.80 -6.45 -17.37
N LEU A 241 2.68 -5.46 -17.45
CA LEU A 241 3.47 -4.93 -16.34
C LEU A 241 3.01 -3.52 -15.89
N ARG A 242 1.74 -3.18 -16.09
CA ARG A 242 1.19 -1.86 -15.80
C ARG A 242 1.51 -1.34 -14.39
N PRO A 243 1.39 -2.12 -13.29
CA PRO A 243 1.78 -1.66 -11.96
C PRO A 243 3.25 -1.28 -11.86
N GLN A 244 4.14 -2.10 -12.43
CA GLN A 244 5.58 -1.86 -12.44
C GLN A 244 5.96 -0.64 -13.28
N LEU A 245 5.31 -0.50 -14.45
CA LEU A 245 5.48 0.67 -15.32
C LEU A 245 4.97 1.94 -14.63
N ARG A 246 3.86 1.88 -13.90
CA ARG A 246 3.35 3.01 -13.12
C ARG A 246 4.34 3.42 -12.02
N TRP A 247 4.89 2.44 -11.32
CA TRP A 247 5.89 2.65 -10.29
C TRP A 247 7.16 3.31 -10.83
N LEU A 248 7.73 2.75 -11.91
CA LEU A 248 8.92 3.32 -12.58
C LEU A 248 8.63 4.73 -13.11
N TYR A 249 7.49 4.93 -13.75
CA TYR A 249 7.06 6.24 -14.25
C TYR A 249 7.01 7.27 -13.14
N THR A 250 6.38 6.93 -12.01
CA THR A 250 6.25 7.85 -10.86
C THR A 250 7.61 8.17 -10.25
N LEU A 251 8.48 7.18 -10.05
CA LEU A 251 9.77 7.40 -9.41
C LEU A 251 10.79 8.09 -10.32
N ILE A 252 10.88 7.68 -11.59
CA ILE A 252 11.94 8.12 -12.49
C ILE A 252 11.46 9.29 -13.34
N LEU A 253 10.39 9.10 -14.14
CA LEU A 253 9.96 10.12 -15.12
C LEU A 253 9.25 11.30 -14.46
N GLN A 254 8.49 11.08 -13.38
CA GLN A 254 7.91 12.17 -12.58
C GLN A 254 8.88 12.72 -11.53
N GLY A 255 10.00 12.04 -11.27
CA GLY A 255 10.99 12.47 -10.28
C GLY A 255 10.61 12.16 -8.83
N GLY A 256 9.70 11.19 -8.57
CA GLY A 256 9.24 10.85 -7.22
C GLY A 256 10.37 10.42 -6.26
N LEU A 257 11.53 10.00 -6.77
CA LEU A 257 12.74 9.78 -5.97
C LEU A 257 13.21 11.04 -5.23
N LEU A 258 12.94 12.23 -5.77
CA LEU A 258 13.28 13.52 -5.16
C LEU A 258 12.42 13.83 -3.92
N ASP A 259 11.26 13.18 -3.80
CA ASP A 259 10.40 13.26 -2.61
C ASP A 259 10.84 12.28 -1.50
N GLY A 260 11.94 11.55 -1.70
CA GLY A 260 12.54 10.66 -0.73
C GLY A 260 11.64 9.46 -0.38
N ARG A 261 11.61 9.08 0.91
CA ARG A 261 10.83 7.92 1.39
C ARG A 261 9.32 8.06 1.14
N ALA A 262 8.78 9.27 1.27
CA ALA A 262 7.37 9.55 1.02
C ALA A 262 7.01 9.32 -0.45
N GLY A 263 7.85 9.79 -1.38
CA GLY A 263 7.66 9.57 -2.82
C GLY A 263 7.74 8.09 -3.21
N LEU A 264 8.67 7.33 -2.59
CA LEU A 264 8.79 5.90 -2.82
C LEU A 264 7.53 5.15 -2.40
N LEU A 265 7.05 5.37 -1.16
CA LEU A 265 5.85 4.73 -0.64
C LEU A 265 4.59 5.16 -1.42
N PHE A 266 4.52 6.43 -1.85
CA PHE A 266 3.40 6.88 -2.68
C PHE A 266 3.39 6.19 -4.06
N ALA A 267 4.57 5.95 -4.66
CA ALA A 267 4.68 5.16 -5.90
C ALA A 267 4.24 3.70 -5.69
N ASP A 268 4.57 3.11 -4.53
CA ASP A 268 4.08 1.77 -4.14
C ASP A 268 2.55 1.74 -4.06
N LEU A 269 1.92 2.73 -3.42
CA LEU A 269 0.46 2.85 -3.33
C LEU A 269 -0.19 2.95 -4.72
N LEU A 270 0.38 3.75 -5.63
CA LEU A 270 -0.10 3.86 -7.00
C LEU A 270 0.03 2.54 -7.76
N ALA A 271 1.12 1.80 -7.57
CA ALA A 271 1.30 0.49 -8.18
C ALA A 271 0.30 -0.54 -7.63
N VAL A 272 0.02 -0.50 -6.32
CA VAL A 272 -1.02 -1.33 -5.69
C VAL A 272 -2.39 -1.00 -6.29
N TYR A 273 -2.74 0.27 -6.43
CA TYR A 273 -3.99 0.69 -7.05
C TYR A 273 -4.14 0.16 -8.49
N GLU A 274 -3.09 0.28 -9.32
CA GLU A 274 -3.07 -0.30 -10.66
C GLU A 274 -3.22 -1.83 -10.64
N ARG A 275 -2.65 -2.50 -9.63
CA ARG A 275 -2.79 -3.94 -9.45
C ARG A 275 -4.22 -4.34 -9.08
N MET A 276 -4.87 -3.56 -8.23
CA MET A 276 -6.29 -3.76 -7.87
C MET A 276 -7.19 -3.67 -9.11
N ILE A 277 -6.97 -2.66 -9.96
CA ILE A 277 -7.70 -2.51 -11.24
C ILE A 277 -7.49 -3.74 -12.12
N GLN A 278 -6.26 -4.21 -12.29
CA GLN A 278 -5.95 -5.38 -13.10
C GLN A 278 -6.63 -6.66 -12.61
N ILE A 279 -6.61 -6.90 -11.28
CA ILE A 279 -7.25 -8.07 -10.68
C ILE A 279 -8.75 -8.03 -10.96
N LYS A 280 -9.41 -6.90 -10.66
CA LYS A 280 -10.85 -6.73 -10.86
C LYS A 280 -11.24 -6.84 -12.34
N LEU A 281 -10.44 -6.29 -13.23
CA LEU A 281 -10.68 -6.37 -14.67
C LEU A 281 -10.60 -7.83 -15.17
N ARG A 282 -9.67 -8.63 -14.64
CA ARG A 282 -9.57 -10.06 -14.96
C ARG A 282 -10.77 -10.84 -14.42
N SER A 283 -11.17 -10.62 -13.15
CA SER A 283 -12.33 -11.26 -12.55
C SER A 283 -13.60 -10.98 -13.35
N LEU A 284 -13.87 -9.71 -13.65
CA LEU A 284 -15.04 -9.30 -14.43
C LEU A 284 -15.05 -9.89 -15.86
N ARG A 285 -13.89 -10.08 -16.49
CA ARG A 285 -13.79 -10.76 -17.79
C ARG A 285 -14.08 -12.25 -17.69
N MET A 286 -13.66 -12.90 -16.61
CA MET A 286 -13.94 -14.33 -16.36
C MET A 286 -15.41 -14.60 -16.04
N GLU A 287 -16.08 -13.68 -15.36
CA GLU A 287 -17.49 -13.78 -14.99
C GLU A 287 -18.43 -13.46 -16.16
N GLY A 288 -17.92 -12.96 -17.26
CA GLY A 288 -18.67 -12.53 -18.44
C GLY A 288 -19.29 -11.14 -18.30
N ALA A 289 -19.30 -10.37 -19.38
CA ALA A 289 -19.77 -8.98 -19.39
C ALA A 289 -21.26 -8.81 -18.97
N ALA A 290 -22.09 -9.82 -19.17
CA ALA A 290 -23.51 -9.79 -18.78
C ALA A 290 -23.69 -9.92 -17.26
N ALA A 291 -22.94 -10.78 -16.60
CA ALA A 291 -22.99 -10.95 -15.15
C ALA A 291 -22.40 -9.72 -14.42
N ALA A 292 -21.40 -9.06 -15.00
CA ALA A 292 -20.79 -7.84 -14.45
C ALA A 292 -21.77 -6.65 -14.39
N MET A 293 -22.73 -6.56 -15.33
CA MET A 293 -23.78 -5.52 -15.33
C MET A 293 -24.84 -5.75 -14.27
N VAL A 294 -25.08 -7.01 -13.89
CA VAL A 294 -26.09 -7.38 -12.86
C VAL A 294 -25.53 -7.18 -11.45
N ARG A 295 -24.21 -7.35 -11.27
CA ARG A 295 -23.53 -6.98 -10.02
C ARG A 295 -23.27 -5.46 -9.99
N GLN A 296 -24.36 -4.69 -9.94
CA GLN A 296 -24.24 -3.31 -9.48
C GLN A 296 -23.54 -3.37 -8.13
N VAL A 297 -22.46 -2.61 -7.99
CA VAL A 297 -21.97 -2.24 -6.67
C VAL A 297 -23.19 -1.73 -5.93
N ALA A 298 -23.62 -2.43 -4.90
CA ALA A 298 -24.67 -1.93 -4.03
C ALA A 298 -24.28 -0.48 -3.73
N PRO A 299 -25.15 0.51 -3.97
CA PRO A 299 -24.86 1.88 -3.62
C PRO A 299 -24.33 1.83 -2.19
N ALA A 300 -23.28 2.56 -1.90
CA ALA A 300 -22.79 2.72 -0.52
C ALA A 300 -24.04 2.89 0.34
N PRO A 301 -24.25 2.09 1.42
CA PRO A 301 -25.52 2.05 2.11
C PRO A 301 -26.02 3.46 2.27
N ALA A 302 -27.22 3.73 1.78
CA ALA A 302 -27.80 5.08 1.80
C ALA A 302 -27.62 5.60 3.22
N PRO A 303 -27.14 6.82 3.43
CA PRO A 303 -27.01 7.37 4.76
C PRO A 303 -28.35 7.18 5.45
N PRO A 304 -28.38 6.73 6.73
CA PRO A 304 -29.63 6.50 7.42
C PRO A 304 -30.45 7.79 7.33
N THR A 305 -31.70 7.66 6.89
CA THR A 305 -32.65 8.77 6.81
C THR A 305 -32.61 9.54 8.13
N PRO A 306 -32.42 10.86 8.13
CA PRO A 306 -32.41 11.65 9.36
C PRO A 306 -33.75 11.41 10.06
N ARG A 307 -33.73 10.94 11.31
CA ARG A 307 -34.93 10.95 12.12
C ARG A 307 -35.36 12.39 12.29
N LEU A 308 -36.50 12.75 11.73
CA LEU A 308 -37.16 14.04 12.01
C LEU A 308 -37.35 14.12 13.53
N ALA A 309 -36.78 15.15 14.13
CA ALA A 309 -37.01 15.47 15.53
C ALA A 309 -38.50 15.74 15.73
N GLY A 310 -39.21 14.84 16.39
CA GLY A 310 -40.63 15.03 16.69
C GLY A 310 -41.47 13.75 16.86
N GLN A 311 -40.95 12.56 16.57
CA GLN A 311 -41.69 11.34 16.87
C GLN A 311 -41.18 10.71 18.18
N THR A 312 -41.96 10.87 19.24
CA THR A 312 -41.86 10.11 20.49
C THR A 312 -42.13 8.64 20.19
N LEU A 313 -41.08 7.81 20.26
CA LEU A 313 -41.23 6.35 20.21
C LEU A 313 -41.92 5.85 21.50
N PRO A 314 -42.83 4.86 21.43
CA PRO A 314 -43.32 4.18 22.62
C PRO A 314 -42.12 3.48 23.31
N LYS A 315 -42.06 3.59 24.64
CA LYS A 315 -41.12 2.84 25.48
C LYS A 315 -41.36 1.35 25.27
N VAL A 316 -40.42 0.68 24.58
CA VAL A 316 -40.32 -0.78 24.63
C VAL A 316 -39.38 -1.07 25.79
N GLU A 317 -39.92 -1.60 26.87
CA GLU A 317 -39.14 -2.17 27.98
C GLU A 317 -38.41 -3.42 27.44
N ALA A 318 -37.10 -3.37 27.41
CA ALA A 318 -36.29 -4.55 27.14
C ALA A 318 -36.23 -5.41 28.41
N PRO A 319 -36.38 -6.74 28.31
CA PRO A 319 -36.20 -7.61 29.46
C PRO A 319 -34.72 -7.54 29.90
N VAL A 320 -34.52 -7.20 31.17
CA VAL A 320 -33.23 -7.28 31.85
C VAL A 320 -32.90 -8.76 32.04
N HIS A 321 -32.00 -9.30 31.24
CA HIS A 321 -31.32 -10.54 31.57
C HIS A 321 -30.18 -10.21 32.51
N GLU A 322 -30.39 -10.52 33.80
CA GLU A 322 -29.33 -10.64 34.80
C GLU A 322 -28.35 -11.71 34.33
N ARG A 323 -27.11 -11.32 34.10
CA ARG A 323 -25.99 -12.27 33.94
C ARG A 323 -25.56 -12.69 35.33
N GLU A 324 -25.63 -13.97 35.58
CA GLU A 324 -24.95 -14.59 36.73
C GLU A 324 -23.43 -14.34 36.62
N PRO A 325 -22.75 -14.09 37.75
CA PRO A 325 -21.30 -13.89 37.76
C PRO A 325 -20.58 -15.23 37.51
N ASP A 326 -19.60 -15.20 36.60
CA ASP A 326 -18.71 -16.34 36.33
C ASP A 326 -18.00 -16.81 37.62
N PRO A 327 -17.82 -18.13 37.78
CA PRO A 327 -17.11 -18.67 38.96
C PRO A 327 -15.61 -18.30 38.90
N PRO A 328 -14.96 -18.16 40.07
CA PRO A 328 -13.58 -17.72 40.14
C PRO A 328 -12.63 -18.74 39.51
N VAL A 329 -11.74 -18.26 38.64
CA VAL A 329 -10.66 -19.04 38.01
C VAL A 329 -9.71 -19.54 39.12
N SER A 330 -9.69 -20.85 39.32
CA SER A 330 -8.71 -21.52 40.19
C SER A 330 -7.30 -21.38 39.61
N THR A 331 -6.45 -20.66 40.30
CA THR A 331 -5.00 -20.64 40.04
C THR A 331 -4.40 -21.99 40.38
N VAL A 332 -4.08 -22.79 39.37
CA VAL A 332 -3.26 -24.00 39.55
C VAL A 332 -1.81 -23.56 39.77
N GLN A 333 -1.32 -23.73 40.97
CA GLN A 333 0.11 -23.62 41.28
C GLN A 333 0.83 -24.81 40.66
N VAL A 334 1.64 -24.55 39.64
CA VAL A 334 2.56 -25.54 39.05
C VAL A 334 3.85 -25.51 39.86
N SER A 335 4.10 -26.58 40.60
CA SER A 335 5.36 -26.80 41.31
C SER A 335 6.49 -27.06 40.28
N PRO A 336 7.73 -26.58 40.53
CA PRO A 336 8.84 -26.84 39.63
C PRO A 336 9.25 -28.31 39.65
N PRO A 337 9.68 -28.88 38.51
CA PRO A 337 10.14 -30.27 38.46
C PRO A 337 11.48 -30.46 39.22
N PRO A 338 11.76 -31.64 39.77
CA PRO A 338 12.99 -31.92 40.47
C PRO A 338 14.21 -31.92 39.54
N PRO A 339 15.41 -31.60 40.02
CA PRO A 339 16.62 -31.58 39.22
C PRO A 339 17.02 -32.97 38.72
N SER A 340 17.33 -33.09 37.43
CA SER A 340 17.88 -34.31 36.84
C SER A 340 19.31 -34.56 37.32
N PRO A 341 19.73 -35.83 37.46
CA PRO A 341 21.08 -36.16 37.89
C PRO A 341 22.12 -35.81 36.81
N ALA A 342 23.26 -35.33 37.28
CA ALA A 342 24.39 -34.96 36.43
C ALA A 342 24.92 -36.20 35.71
N GLY A 343 24.83 -36.17 34.37
CA GLY A 343 25.53 -37.10 33.49
C GLY A 343 26.64 -36.35 32.77
N ASP A 344 27.79 -37.00 32.65
CA ASP A 344 29.07 -36.47 32.22
C ASP A 344 29.00 -35.59 30.95
N ALA A 345 29.52 -34.39 31.06
CA ALA A 345 29.64 -33.45 29.96
C ALA A 345 30.75 -33.88 29.02
N VAL A 346 30.40 -34.32 27.81
CA VAL A 346 31.32 -34.39 26.68
C VAL A 346 31.43 -32.95 26.14
N GLU A 347 32.61 -32.36 26.28
CA GLU A 347 32.92 -31.05 25.68
C GLU A 347 32.74 -31.08 24.17
N PRO A 348 31.98 -30.18 23.57
CA PRO A 348 31.93 -30.05 22.10
C PRO A 348 33.25 -29.45 21.60
N PRO A 349 33.71 -29.80 20.38
CA PRO A 349 34.94 -29.28 19.81
C PRO A 349 34.85 -27.74 19.69
N ALA A 350 35.99 -27.09 19.97
CA ALA A 350 36.13 -25.65 20.01
C ALA A 350 35.59 -24.99 18.73
N GLN A 351 34.52 -24.21 18.88
CA GLN A 351 34.02 -23.38 17.79
C GLN A 351 34.94 -22.18 17.60
N GLU A 352 35.36 -21.94 16.35
CA GLU A 352 36.06 -20.69 16.01
C GLU A 352 35.24 -19.46 16.42
N PRO A 353 35.87 -18.37 16.89
CA PRO A 353 35.16 -17.23 17.45
C PRO A 353 34.30 -16.55 16.39
N LEU A 354 33.00 -16.47 16.65
CA LEU A 354 32.04 -15.69 15.86
C LEU A 354 32.53 -14.23 15.81
N VAL A 355 32.80 -13.72 14.61
CA VAL A 355 33.24 -12.34 14.38
C VAL A 355 32.18 -11.37 14.90
N ALA A 356 32.44 -10.78 16.06
CA ALA A 356 31.60 -9.74 16.66
C ALA A 356 31.65 -8.47 15.78
N THR A 357 30.52 -8.03 15.27
CA THR A 357 30.41 -6.82 14.47
C THR A 357 30.12 -5.60 15.34
N THR A 358 30.94 -4.56 15.19
CA THR A 358 30.84 -3.26 15.87
C THR A 358 29.48 -2.58 15.59
N PRO A 359 28.83 -1.93 16.59
CA PRO A 359 27.51 -1.30 16.41
C PRO A 359 27.57 -0.09 15.48
N GLY A 360 26.62 -0.02 14.54
CA GLY A 360 26.37 1.17 13.72
C GLY A 360 26.93 1.16 12.30
N ARG A 361 27.76 0.18 11.90
CA ARG A 361 28.14 -0.02 10.49
C ARG A 361 27.36 -1.17 9.88
N THR A 362 26.83 -0.96 8.66
CA THR A 362 26.27 -2.03 7.83
C THR A 362 27.33 -3.12 7.70
N THR A 363 26.99 -4.37 8.06
CA THR A 363 27.89 -5.53 8.02
C THR A 363 28.32 -5.93 6.60
N TRP A 364 27.94 -5.15 5.60
CA TRP A 364 28.20 -5.34 4.19
C TRP A 364 29.11 -4.25 3.65
N SER A 365 30.12 -4.64 2.86
CA SER A 365 30.94 -3.68 2.12
C SER A 365 30.09 -2.90 1.12
N LEU A 366 30.55 -1.72 0.69
CA LEU A 366 29.88 -0.92 -0.33
C LEU A 366 29.64 -1.73 -1.62
N ARG A 367 30.65 -2.53 -2.04
CA ARG A 367 30.55 -3.43 -3.19
C ARG A 367 29.42 -4.46 -3.01
N GLN A 368 29.33 -5.11 -1.85
CA GLN A 368 28.27 -6.08 -1.55
C GLN A 368 26.89 -5.41 -1.54
N ASN A 369 26.76 -4.19 -0.98
CA ASN A 369 25.52 -3.45 -1.02
C ASN A 369 25.10 -3.08 -2.44
N MET A 370 26.04 -2.70 -3.30
CA MET A 370 25.75 -2.44 -4.72
C MET A 370 25.28 -3.71 -5.44
N VAL A 371 25.98 -4.84 -5.26
CA VAL A 371 25.57 -6.11 -5.89
C VAL A 371 24.20 -6.57 -5.39
N ARG A 372 23.91 -6.40 -4.08
CA ARG A 372 22.57 -6.65 -3.53
C ARG A 372 21.50 -5.77 -4.17
N ALA A 373 21.77 -4.48 -4.34
CA ALA A 373 20.85 -3.56 -5.01
C ALA A 373 20.58 -4.00 -6.47
N VAL A 374 21.64 -4.35 -7.23
CA VAL A 374 21.49 -4.85 -8.59
C VAL A 374 20.73 -6.18 -8.63
N TRP A 375 21.00 -7.10 -7.69
CA TRP A 375 20.22 -8.33 -7.56
C TRP A 375 18.74 -8.05 -7.29
N MET A 376 18.45 -7.17 -6.33
CA MET A 376 17.07 -6.86 -5.95
C MET A 376 16.29 -6.13 -7.05
N LEU A 377 16.94 -5.18 -7.75
CA LEU A 377 16.28 -4.32 -8.73
C LEU A 377 16.23 -4.93 -10.14
N ALA A 378 17.21 -5.74 -10.53
CA ALA A 378 17.30 -6.33 -11.85
C ALA A 378 17.33 -7.86 -11.83
N GLY A 379 18.22 -8.50 -11.09
CA GLY A 379 18.42 -9.94 -11.09
C GLY A 379 17.18 -10.71 -10.65
N ARG A 380 16.58 -10.32 -9.55
CA ARG A 380 15.38 -10.96 -8.98
C ARG A 380 14.12 -10.79 -9.85
N PRO A 381 13.81 -9.62 -10.43
CA PRO A 381 12.75 -9.49 -11.43
C PRO A 381 13.00 -10.34 -12.67
N LEU A 382 14.21 -10.33 -13.24
CA LEU A 382 14.57 -11.18 -14.40
C LEU A 382 14.38 -12.67 -14.10
N PHE A 383 14.85 -13.12 -12.93
CA PHE A 383 14.67 -14.50 -12.47
C PHE A 383 13.18 -14.88 -12.40
N ARG A 384 12.33 -14.02 -11.86
CA ARG A 384 10.88 -14.24 -11.72
C ARG A 384 10.10 -14.17 -13.03
N MET A 385 10.58 -13.43 -14.00
CA MET A 385 9.94 -13.27 -15.31
C MET A 385 10.19 -14.46 -16.26
N THR A 386 11.03 -15.42 -15.88
CA THR A 386 11.31 -16.62 -16.71
C THR A 386 10.11 -17.55 -16.76
N PHE A 387 9.92 -18.22 -17.90
CA PHE A 387 8.89 -19.25 -18.00
C PHE A 387 9.16 -20.43 -17.05
N HIS A 388 8.09 -21.13 -16.67
CA HIS A 388 8.10 -22.21 -15.69
C HIS A 388 9.21 -23.25 -15.90
N ASN A 389 9.46 -23.68 -17.12
CA ASN A 389 10.43 -24.72 -17.49
C ASN A 389 11.83 -24.19 -17.86
N TRP A 390 12.10 -22.89 -17.76
CA TRP A 390 13.41 -22.30 -18.09
C TRP A 390 14.41 -22.43 -16.93
N TYR A 391 14.61 -23.65 -16.44
CA TYR A 391 15.53 -23.90 -15.31
C TYR A 391 16.97 -23.50 -15.61
N GLY A 392 17.46 -23.77 -16.83
CA GLY A 392 18.83 -23.40 -17.25
C GLY A 392 19.05 -21.89 -17.23
N VAL A 393 18.09 -21.10 -17.71
CA VAL A 393 18.17 -19.63 -17.66
C VAL A 393 18.25 -19.14 -16.23
N ARG A 394 17.42 -19.66 -15.33
CA ARG A 394 17.45 -19.30 -13.91
C ARG A 394 18.78 -19.68 -13.24
N ALA A 395 19.30 -20.88 -13.53
CA ALA A 395 20.60 -21.29 -13.04
C ALA A 395 21.72 -20.34 -13.52
N THR A 396 21.67 -19.91 -14.79
CA THR A 396 22.63 -18.95 -15.35
C THR A 396 22.52 -17.59 -14.64
N ILE A 397 21.31 -17.09 -14.40
CA ILE A 397 21.10 -15.83 -13.65
C ILE A 397 21.68 -15.94 -12.24
N LEU A 398 21.39 -17.03 -11.51
CA LEU A 398 21.92 -17.22 -10.15
C LEU A 398 23.46 -17.32 -10.15
N ARG A 399 24.06 -18.04 -11.10
CA ARG A 399 25.53 -18.12 -11.25
C ARG A 399 26.16 -16.77 -11.55
N PHE A 400 25.53 -15.97 -12.43
CA PHE A 400 25.98 -14.61 -12.73
C PHE A 400 26.04 -13.74 -11.47
N PHE A 401 25.10 -13.95 -10.54
CA PHE A 401 25.09 -13.27 -9.23
C PHE A 401 25.88 -14.02 -8.14
N GLY A 402 26.75 -14.96 -8.51
CA GLY A 402 27.74 -15.58 -7.63
C GLY A 402 27.28 -16.86 -6.93
N ALA A 403 26.11 -17.45 -7.25
CA ALA A 403 25.73 -18.74 -6.71
C ALA A 403 26.57 -19.87 -7.34
N THR A 404 26.99 -20.85 -6.55
CA THR A 404 27.62 -22.08 -7.00
C THR A 404 26.52 -23.14 -7.18
N LEU A 405 26.27 -23.57 -8.41
CA LEU A 405 25.22 -24.52 -8.74
C LEU A 405 25.79 -25.67 -9.55
N GLY A 406 25.42 -26.92 -9.18
CA GLY A 406 25.71 -28.13 -9.91
C GLY A 406 24.93 -28.27 -11.23
N LYS A 407 25.01 -29.45 -11.84
CA LYS A 407 24.25 -29.81 -13.04
C LYS A 407 22.80 -30.15 -12.66
N GLY A 408 21.88 -30.02 -13.60
CA GLY A 408 20.49 -30.49 -13.41
C GLY A 408 19.66 -29.71 -12.37
N VAL A 409 20.19 -28.66 -11.75
CA VAL A 409 19.47 -27.88 -10.71
C VAL A 409 18.21 -27.24 -11.25
N LYS A 410 17.07 -27.48 -10.58
CA LYS A 410 15.74 -27.01 -10.96
C LYS A 410 15.18 -26.06 -9.88
N VAL A 411 15.30 -24.75 -10.08
CA VAL A 411 14.71 -23.74 -9.17
C VAL A 411 13.45 -23.16 -9.80
N ARG A 412 12.35 -23.12 -9.07
CA ARG A 412 11.08 -22.50 -9.52
C ARG A 412 11.19 -20.98 -9.62
N PRO A 413 10.48 -20.32 -10.55
CA PRO A 413 10.57 -18.85 -10.72
C PRO A 413 10.02 -18.07 -9.53
N THR A 414 9.15 -18.69 -8.75
CA THR A 414 8.55 -18.11 -7.53
C THR A 414 9.42 -18.25 -6.30
N ALA A 415 10.48 -19.08 -6.34
CA ALA A 415 11.41 -19.25 -5.22
C ALA A 415 12.08 -17.91 -4.88
N ARG A 416 12.19 -17.63 -3.59
CA ARG A 416 12.82 -16.42 -3.06
C ARG A 416 14.28 -16.70 -2.71
N VAL A 417 15.20 -16.01 -3.38
CA VAL A 417 16.63 -16.03 -3.08
C VAL A 417 17.05 -14.63 -2.67
N ASP A 418 17.56 -14.45 -1.44
CA ASP A 418 17.93 -13.13 -0.97
C ASP A 418 19.38 -12.74 -1.30
N ILE A 419 20.33 -13.69 -1.19
CA ILE A 419 21.75 -13.45 -1.47
C ILE A 419 22.32 -14.64 -2.28
N PRO A 420 22.33 -14.58 -3.62
CA PRO A 420 22.77 -15.69 -4.47
C PRO A 420 24.19 -16.19 -4.20
N TRP A 421 25.14 -15.31 -3.93
CA TRP A 421 26.55 -15.67 -3.71
C TRP A 421 26.83 -16.44 -2.41
N ASN A 422 25.85 -16.61 -1.56
CA ASN A 422 25.90 -17.46 -0.37
C ASN A 422 25.23 -18.82 -0.60
N LEU A 423 24.86 -19.16 -1.85
CA LEU A 423 24.23 -20.44 -2.19
C LEU A 423 25.24 -21.39 -2.84
N TYR A 424 25.32 -22.59 -2.31
CA TYR A 424 26.09 -23.73 -2.79
C TYR A 424 25.14 -24.91 -2.97
N ILE A 425 24.76 -25.21 -4.18
CA ILE A 425 23.72 -26.20 -4.51
C ILE A 425 24.34 -27.30 -5.38
N GLY A 426 24.27 -28.56 -4.93
CA GLY A 426 24.76 -29.74 -5.63
C GLY A 426 23.94 -30.11 -6.87
N ASP A 427 24.32 -31.21 -7.51
CA ASP A 427 23.68 -31.69 -8.73
C ASP A 427 22.24 -32.17 -8.46
N ASP A 428 21.36 -32.00 -9.45
CA ASP A 428 19.97 -32.46 -9.48
C ASP A 428 19.09 -32.05 -8.31
N VAL A 429 19.45 -30.95 -7.65
CA VAL A 429 18.62 -30.35 -6.59
C VAL A 429 17.39 -29.70 -7.19
N VAL A 430 16.24 -29.90 -6.53
CA VAL A 430 14.97 -29.29 -6.89
C VAL A 430 14.55 -28.31 -5.79
N VAL A 431 14.24 -27.05 -6.16
CA VAL A 431 13.68 -26.03 -5.26
C VAL A 431 12.28 -25.64 -5.74
N GLY A 432 11.30 -25.92 -4.90
CA GLY A 432 9.86 -25.77 -5.16
C GLY A 432 9.36 -24.34 -5.21
N ASP A 433 8.08 -24.20 -5.55
CA ASP A 433 7.42 -22.90 -5.64
C ASP A 433 7.34 -22.23 -4.28
N PHE A 434 7.62 -20.92 -4.24
CA PHE A 434 7.59 -20.08 -3.04
C PHE A 434 8.56 -20.52 -1.90
N ALA A 435 9.47 -21.46 -2.15
CA ALA A 435 10.53 -21.78 -1.20
C ALA A 435 11.39 -20.53 -0.92
N ILE A 436 11.81 -20.35 0.33
CA ILE A 436 12.60 -19.21 0.78
C ILE A 436 14.02 -19.68 1.13
N LEU A 437 14.99 -19.25 0.34
CA LEU A 437 16.42 -19.42 0.62
C LEU A 437 16.94 -18.10 1.19
N TYR A 438 16.73 -17.91 2.52
CA TYR A 438 17.17 -16.70 3.22
C TYR A 438 18.66 -16.80 3.57
N ALA A 439 19.49 -16.67 2.53
CA ALA A 439 20.92 -16.91 2.56
C ALA A 439 21.75 -15.71 3.08
N LEU A 440 21.40 -15.15 4.25
CA LEU A 440 22.26 -14.16 4.91
C LEU A 440 23.61 -14.74 5.29
N GLY A 441 23.63 -15.95 5.84
CA GLY A 441 24.78 -16.84 5.93
C GLY A 441 24.81 -17.84 4.77
N PRO A 442 25.89 -18.62 4.61
CA PRO A 442 25.98 -19.68 3.60
C PRO A 442 24.88 -20.73 3.75
N ILE A 443 24.28 -21.13 2.62
CA ILE A 443 23.39 -22.28 2.53
C ILE A 443 24.00 -23.29 1.56
N THR A 444 24.35 -24.46 2.05
CA THR A 444 24.84 -25.58 1.26
C THR A 444 23.77 -26.65 1.15
N ILE A 445 23.47 -27.11 -0.05
CA ILE A 445 22.47 -28.16 -0.33
C ILE A 445 23.16 -29.27 -1.13
N GLY A 446 23.24 -30.47 -0.58
CA GLY A 446 23.80 -31.65 -1.20
C GLY A 446 22.99 -32.13 -2.41
N PRO A 447 23.60 -32.95 -3.28
CA PRO A 447 23.00 -33.40 -4.54
C PRO A 447 21.70 -34.20 -4.32
N ARG A 448 20.83 -34.20 -5.35
CA ARG A 448 19.54 -34.92 -5.41
C ARG A 448 18.57 -34.60 -4.28
N THR A 449 18.82 -33.52 -3.55
CA THR A 449 17.96 -33.05 -2.47
C THR A 449 16.77 -32.25 -3.01
N VAL A 450 15.61 -32.44 -2.38
CA VAL A 450 14.35 -31.75 -2.73
C VAL A 450 13.97 -30.80 -1.63
N ILE A 451 13.90 -29.52 -1.98
CA ILE A 451 13.31 -28.45 -1.15
C ILE A 451 11.91 -28.19 -1.70
N SER A 452 10.88 -28.59 -0.97
CA SER A 452 9.49 -28.46 -1.42
C SER A 452 8.99 -27.02 -1.37
N GLN A 453 7.78 -26.84 -1.89
CA GLN A 453 7.11 -25.53 -1.91
C GLN A 453 6.94 -24.96 -0.49
N TYR A 454 7.09 -23.64 -0.38
CA TYR A 454 7.00 -22.87 0.88
C TYR A 454 8.05 -23.23 1.95
N ALA A 455 8.92 -24.23 1.72
CA ALA A 455 9.99 -24.52 2.68
C ALA A 455 10.89 -23.29 2.91
N HIS A 456 11.30 -23.06 4.15
CA HIS A 456 12.07 -21.88 4.54
C HIS A 456 13.42 -22.29 5.16
N LEU A 457 14.50 -22.01 4.46
CA LEU A 457 15.88 -22.17 4.95
C LEU A 457 16.37 -20.79 5.44
N CYS A 458 16.52 -20.62 6.75
CA CYS A 458 16.80 -19.32 7.37
C CYS A 458 18.23 -19.25 7.93
N ALA A 459 19.22 -18.89 7.11
CA ALA A 459 20.62 -18.72 7.53
C ALA A 459 20.89 -17.32 8.11
N GLY A 460 20.04 -16.87 9.02
CA GLY A 460 20.18 -15.59 9.71
C GLY A 460 19.36 -15.54 10.98
N THR A 461 19.93 -14.96 12.03
CA THR A 461 19.28 -14.76 13.32
C THR A 461 19.83 -13.52 14.01
N HIS A 462 19.30 -13.22 15.19
CA HIS A 462 19.78 -12.15 16.06
C HIS A 462 20.23 -12.72 17.40
N ASP A 463 21.24 -12.13 17.96
CA ASP A 463 21.65 -12.41 19.34
C ASP A 463 20.60 -11.84 20.29
N HIS A 464 19.75 -12.69 20.82
CA HIS A 464 18.67 -12.32 21.74
C HIS A 464 19.17 -11.96 23.15
N THR A 465 20.43 -12.28 23.49
CA THR A 465 21.03 -11.90 24.77
C THR A 465 21.59 -10.47 24.72
N SER A 466 21.81 -9.95 23.53
CA SER A 466 22.26 -8.58 23.29
C SER A 466 21.07 -7.63 23.21
N ARG A 467 21.08 -6.54 24.00
CA ARG A 467 20.07 -5.45 23.91
C ARG A 467 19.96 -4.84 22.49
N ARG A 468 20.98 -5.03 21.65
CA ARG A 468 21.04 -4.49 20.26
C ARG A 468 20.60 -5.48 19.21
N PHE A 469 20.23 -6.71 19.59
CA PHE A 469 19.88 -7.77 18.66
C PHE A 469 20.85 -7.90 17.50
N THR A 470 22.15 -8.06 17.84
CA THR A 470 23.23 -8.13 16.82
C THR A 470 22.93 -9.25 15.83
N LEU A 471 22.98 -8.94 14.52
CA LEU A 471 22.73 -9.90 13.45
C LEU A 471 23.81 -10.98 13.42
N GLN A 472 23.40 -12.24 13.48
CA GLN A 472 24.23 -13.42 13.30
C GLN A 472 23.85 -14.15 12.00
N ARG A 473 24.84 -14.82 11.38
CA ARG A 473 24.70 -15.46 10.05
C ARG A 473 25.25 -16.88 10.05
N PRO A 474 24.73 -17.77 10.89
CA PRO A 474 25.20 -19.15 10.94
C PRO A 474 24.85 -19.88 9.65
N PRO A 475 25.74 -20.74 9.13
CA PRO A 475 25.50 -21.48 7.90
C PRO A 475 24.44 -22.56 8.11
N ILE A 476 23.73 -22.93 7.02
CA ILE A 476 22.89 -24.11 6.95
C ILE A 476 23.56 -25.11 6.00
N THR A 477 23.63 -26.37 6.42
CA THR A 477 24.10 -27.46 5.58
C THR A 477 23.03 -28.52 5.49
N ILE A 478 22.60 -28.86 4.27
CA ILE A 478 21.68 -29.94 3.99
C ILE A 478 22.45 -31.00 3.18
N GLY A 479 22.43 -32.24 3.62
CA GLY A 479 23.11 -33.34 3.01
C GLY A 479 22.52 -33.73 1.65
N ALA A 480 23.07 -34.84 1.08
CA ALA A 480 22.58 -35.42 -0.15
C ALA A 480 21.28 -36.21 0.07
N ASP A 481 20.47 -36.35 -1.01
CA ASP A 481 19.26 -37.19 -1.03
C ASP A 481 18.25 -36.84 0.07
N CYS A 482 18.27 -35.63 0.59
CA CYS A 482 17.36 -35.15 1.61
C CYS A 482 16.03 -34.67 1.03
N TRP A 483 15.00 -34.70 1.84
CA TRP A 483 13.71 -34.09 1.52
C TRP A 483 13.28 -33.12 2.61
N ILE A 484 13.29 -31.80 2.30
CA ILE A 484 12.70 -30.78 3.14
C ILE A 484 11.28 -30.54 2.61
N ALA A 485 10.29 -31.06 3.32
CA ALA A 485 8.92 -31.12 2.85
C ALA A 485 8.23 -29.74 2.88
N THR A 486 7.00 -29.70 2.40
CA THR A 486 6.19 -28.47 2.25
C THR A 486 6.10 -27.69 3.54
N ASP A 487 6.36 -26.37 3.45
CA ASP A 487 6.21 -25.41 4.57
C ASP A 487 7.07 -25.78 5.80
N ALA A 488 8.15 -26.57 5.60
CA ALA A 488 9.08 -26.90 6.67
C ALA A 488 10.11 -25.79 6.88
N TYR A 489 10.50 -25.57 8.14
CA TYR A 489 11.45 -24.54 8.54
C TYR A 489 12.77 -25.17 9.00
N VAL A 490 13.88 -24.71 8.42
CA VAL A 490 15.24 -25.06 8.84
C VAL A 490 15.88 -23.82 9.45
N GLY A 491 16.17 -23.89 10.74
CA GLY A 491 16.74 -22.81 11.53
C GLY A 491 18.22 -22.54 11.24
N PRO A 492 18.74 -21.40 11.72
CA PRO A 492 20.12 -20.99 11.52
C PRO A 492 21.10 -21.96 12.23
N GLY A 493 22.19 -22.30 11.54
CA GLY A 493 23.24 -23.17 12.08
C GLY A 493 22.93 -24.68 12.02
N VAL A 494 21.79 -25.08 11.42
CA VAL A 494 21.36 -26.49 11.38
C VAL A 494 22.11 -27.27 10.29
N ILE A 495 22.56 -28.47 10.65
CA ILE A 495 23.08 -29.49 9.74
C ILE A 495 22.02 -30.59 9.61
N VAL A 496 21.55 -30.83 8.41
CA VAL A 496 20.67 -31.96 8.06
C VAL A 496 21.52 -33.06 7.44
N GLY A 497 21.58 -34.23 8.12
CA GLY A 497 22.36 -35.38 7.66
C GLY A 497 21.79 -35.94 6.35
N ASP A 498 22.65 -36.68 5.61
CA ASP A 498 22.29 -37.27 4.31
C ASP A 498 21.04 -38.16 4.43
N ARG A 499 20.27 -38.20 3.34
CA ARG A 499 19.08 -39.05 3.21
C ARG A 499 17.98 -38.81 4.24
N SER A 500 18.05 -37.71 4.99
CA SER A 500 17.05 -37.36 6.01
C SER A 500 15.82 -36.70 5.39
N VAL A 501 14.71 -36.77 6.10
CA VAL A 501 13.44 -36.11 5.74
C VAL A 501 12.98 -35.22 6.88
N LEU A 502 12.74 -33.95 6.57
CA LEU A 502 12.02 -33.06 7.45
C LEU A 502 10.58 -32.96 6.96
N GLY A 503 9.64 -33.48 7.76
CA GLY A 503 8.21 -33.57 7.39
C GLY A 503 7.55 -32.19 7.18
N ALA A 504 6.40 -32.20 6.53
CA ALA A 504 5.68 -30.96 6.23
C ALA A 504 5.32 -30.16 7.50
N ARG A 505 5.46 -28.82 7.43
CA ARG A 505 5.22 -27.88 8.54
C ARG A 505 6.04 -28.14 9.81
N SER A 506 7.12 -28.90 9.69
CA SER A 506 8.03 -29.14 10.81
C SER A 506 9.08 -28.03 10.92
N SER A 507 9.51 -27.72 12.15
CA SER A 507 10.52 -26.69 12.39
C SER A 507 11.71 -27.32 13.13
N VAL A 508 12.88 -27.30 12.49
CA VAL A 508 14.11 -27.87 13.06
C VAL A 508 15.09 -26.76 13.45
N PHE A 509 15.60 -26.85 14.69
CA PHE A 509 16.55 -25.90 15.30
C PHE A 509 17.83 -26.59 15.81
N LYS A 510 17.92 -27.89 15.67
CA LYS A 510 19.09 -28.72 16.03
C LYS A 510 19.46 -29.59 14.85
N ASN A 511 20.69 -30.12 14.83
CA ASN A 511 21.14 -31.02 13.78
C ASN A 511 20.25 -32.26 13.66
N MET A 512 20.08 -32.74 12.43
CA MET A 512 19.37 -33.98 12.13
C MET A 512 20.37 -35.05 11.77
N ASP A 513 20.20 -36.25 12.35
CA ASP A 513 21.01 -37.41 12.03
C ASP A 513 20.69 -37.92 10.59
N PRO A 514 21.66 -38.53 9.90
CA PRO A 514 21.41 -39.11 8.59
C PRO A 514 20.41 -40.28 8.65
N ASP A 515 19.74 -40.55 7.54
CA ASP A 515 18.76 -41.62 7.39
C ASP A 515 17.54 -41.54 8.35
N MET A 516 17.20 -40.36 8.84
CA MET A 516 16.11 -40.20 9.79
C MET A 516 14.98 -39.32 9.26
N ILE A 517 13.76 -39.59 9.69
CA ILE A 517 12.57 -38.77 9.44
C ILE A 517 12.24 -38.00 10.71
N TYR A 518 12.17 -36.66 10.57
CA TYR A 518 11.83 -35.72 11.65
C TYR A 518 10.49 -35.04 11.36
N VAL A 519 9.66 -34.90 12.40
CA VAL A 519 8.38 -34.20 12.28
C VAL A 519 8.10 -33.37 13.54
N GLY A 520 7.23 -32.35 13.38
CA GLY A 520 6.73 -31.53 14.50
C GLY A 520 7.46 -30.20 14.65
N ASN A 521 7.03 -29.41 15.67
CA ASN A 521 7.58 -28.10 16.02
C ASN A 521 7.75 -28.01 17.55
N PRO A 522 8.98 -28.15 18.11
CA PRO A 522 10.22 -28.46 17.38
C PRO A 522 10.22 -29.89 16.81
N ALA A 523 10.92 -30.07 15.69
CA ALA A 523 10.99 -31.36 15.01
C ALA A 523 11.77 -32.38 15.86
N LYS A 524 11.22 -33.61 15.93
CA LYS A 524 11.80 -34.76 16.64
C LYS A 524 11.93 -35.93 15.69
N PRO A 525 12.96 -36.79 15.84
CA PRO A 525 13.09 -38.03 15.07
C PRO A 525 11.94 -38.99 15.39
N ILE A 526 11.32 -39.58 14.36
CA ILE A 526 10.21 -40.53 14.54
C ILE A 526 10.59 -41.97 14.10
N ARG A 527 11.38 -42.10 13.05
CA ARG A 527 11.86 -43.41 12.55
C ARG A 527 12.99 -43.24 11.56
N ARG A 528 13.70 -44.33 11.26
CA ARG A 528 14.62 -44.37 10.14
C ARG A 528 13.88 -44.31 8.81
N ARG A 529 14.53 -43.67 7.82
CA ARG A 529 14.06 -43.66 6.44
C ARG A 529 14.49 -44.94 5.75
N GLU A 530 13.54 -45.77 5.36
CA GLU A 530 13.76 -46.91 4.51
C GLU A 530 13.67 -46.48 3.05
N ILE A 531 14.76 -46.66 2.29
CA ILE A 531 14.78 -46.39 0.85
C ILE A 531 14.57 -47.74 0.19
N THR A 532 13.36 -48.03 -0.28
CA THR A 532 13.07 -49.15 -1.16
C THR A 532 13.67 -48.83 -2.52
N HIS A 533 14.47 -49.78 -3.07
CA HIS A 533 15.07 -49.64 -4.39
C HIS A 533 13.99 -49.26 -5.42
N GLU A 534 14.23 -48.21 -6.19
CA GLU A 534 13.37 -47.86 -7.33
C GLU A 534 13.36 -49.02 -8.30
N GLY A 535 12.19 -49.64 -8.47
CA GLY A 535 11.95 -50.51 -9.62
C GLY A 535 12.10 -49.63 -10.88
N THR A 536 12.99 -50.02 -11.75
CA THR A 536 13.17 -49.48 -13.11
C THR A 536 11.81 -49.43 -13.80
N GLN A 537 11.27 -48.21 -13.99
CA GLN A 537 10.23 -47.90 -14.97
C GLN A 537 10.82 -47.16 -16.15
#